data_a4d5e40e7ec0038d091d214e099cbcf7
#
_entry.id   a4d5e40e7ec0038d091d214e099cbcf7
#
_cell.length_a   1.000
_cell.length_b   1.000
_cell.length_c   1.000
_cell.angle_alpha   90.00
_cell.angle_beta   90.00
_cell.angle_gamma   90.00
#
_symmetry.space_group_name_H-M   'P 1'
#
loop_
_entity.id
_entity.type
_entity.pdbx_description
1 polymer ?
#
loop_
_entity_poly.entity_id
_entity_poly.type
_entity_poly.pdbx_seq_one_letter_code
_entity_poly.pdbx_strand_id
1 'polypeptide(L)'
;MLGVPRARLIFLQDEAFTVKILRREPGFGTRCIHSGEGGDPHGAHATPIYQTSTYVYESYEQSQEVFRGERSGYTYIRSDPHTPTHAAFLEKIRALEGGESALAFSSGMAAETAVALSLLEPGDHLISTDAIYGGTYGLFATLLRRQGISTSFVDTTDTGDVWDAVRERTRMIFLESPSNPTLAVCDIREICCLAHEAGAVCVVDNTFSTPYFQRPLELGADIVVESCTKYIGGHGDLLGGVAVGSRDLVREVRRTALEIGGTMGTHEAWLCLRGLKTLHLRMERHAENALQLAKFLEGHPKVLRVRYPGLSSHPQHDLARRQMSGFGGMLSFELRGGIDACRTLLDNLRLCSLAVSLGSVDTLIEHPASMTHAVVPEGMRSRAGISDSLLRVSVGVEDIQDIVDDLERGLQAI
;
A
#
# COMPACT_ATOMS: atom_id res chain seq x y z
N MET A 1 8.35 -55.32 -9.66
CA MET A 1 7.52 -54.14 -9.90
C MET A 1 6.98 -53.68 -8.57
N LEU A 2 7.66 -52.75 -7.93
CA LEU A 2 7.24 -52.20 -6.65
C LEU A 2 6.53 -50.88 -6.95
N GLY A 3 5.19 -50.86 -6.71
CA GLY A 3 4.36 -49.69 -6.92
C GLY A 3 4.70 -48.57 -5.96
N VAL A 4 5.17 -47.45 -6.50
CA VAL A 4 5.31 -46.21 -5.76
C VAL A 4 3.90 -45.68 -5.51
N PRO A 5 3.51 -45.35 -4.24
CA PRO A 5 2.18 -44.74 -4.02
C PRO A 5 2.14 -43.37 -4.66
N ARG A 6 1.16 -43.16 -5.57
CA ARG A 6 0.86 -41.83 -6.10
C ARG A 6 0.44 -40.93 -4.95
N ALA A 7 1.29 -39.95 -4.60
CA ALA A 7 0.94 -38.90 -3.68
C ALA A 7 -0.28 -38.12 -4.23
N ARG A 8 -1.42 -38.20 -3.56
CA ARG A 8 -2.57 -37.34 -3.80
C ARG A 8 -2.17 -35.92 -3.46
N LEU A 9 -1.98 -35.07 -4.47
CA LEU A 9 -1.97 -33.62 -4.32
C LEU A 9 -3.38 -33.16 -3.93
N ILE A 10 -3.63 -33.10 -2.64
CA ILE A 10 -4.81 -32.40 -2.10
C ILE A 10 -4.33 -31.01 -1.73
N PHE A 11 -4.48 -30.05 -2.64
CA PHE A 11 -4.50 -28.64 -2.26
C PHE A 11 -5.83 -28.37 -1.58
N LEU A 12 -5.86 -28.51 -0.25
CA LEU A 12 -6.98 -28.07 0.56
C LEU A 12 -6.93 -26.55 0.62
N GLN A 13 -7.90 -25.90 -0.06
CA GLN A 13 -8.09 -24.43 -0.04
C GLN A 13 -8.53 -23.89 1.33
N ASP A 14 -8.70 -24.72 2.35
CA ASP A 14 -9.29 -24.33 3.64
C ASP A 14 -8.42 -24.56 4.88
N GLU A 15 -7.21 -25.06 4.74
CA GLU A 15 -6.28 -25.00 5.86
C GLU A 15 -5.10 -24.10 5.48
N ALA A 16 -5.16 -22.86 5.98
CA ALA A 16 -3.97 -22.02 6.09
C ALA A 16 -2.80 -22.91 6.53
N PHE A 17 -1.64 -22.80 5.86
CA PHE A 17 -0.38 -23.37 6.35
C PHE A 17 -0.04 -22.71 7.68
N THR A 18 -0.86 -22.99 8.68
CA THR A 18 -0.60 -22.65 10.07
C THR A 18 0.55 -23.57 10.48
N VAL A 19 1.63 -22.97 10.93
CA VAL A 19 2.71 -23.72 11.58
C VAL A 19 2.06 -24.59 12.64
N LYS A 20 1.79 -25.86 12.33
CA LYS A 20 1.06 -26.84 13.17
C LYS A 20 1.68 -27.08 14.56
N ILE A 21 2.72 -26.33 14.92
CA ILE A 21 3.55 -26.54 16.12
C ILE A 21 3.27 -25.51 17.21
N LEU A 22 2.62 -24.36 16.89
CA LEU A 22 2.40 -23.32 17.89
C LEU A 22 1.04 -23.50 18.57
N ARG A 23 1.05 -23.51 19.91
CA ARG A 23 -0.17 -23.55 20.75
C ARG A 23 -0.96 -22.22 20.74
N ARG A 24 -0.49 -21.22 19.99
CA ARG A 24 -1.07 -19.87 19.85
C ARG A 24 -0.91 -19.40 18.40
N GLU A 25 -1.67 -18.39 18.01
CA GLU A 25 -1.47 -17.74 16.70
C GLU A 25 -0.04 -17.19 16.56
N PRO A 26 0.59 -17.38 15.38
CA PRO A 26 1.93 -16.86 15.13
C PRO A 26 1.95 -15.32 15.20
N GLY A 27 2.98 -14.77 15.85
CA GLY A 27 3.23 -13.34 15.83
C GLY A 27 3.51 -12.81 14.40
N PHE A 28 3.41 -11.49 14.21
CA PHE A 28 3.53 -10.85 12.91
C PHE A 28 4.83 -11.22 12.18
N GLY A 29 6.00 -11.12 12.83
CA GLY A 29 7.28 -11.48 12.22
C GLY A 29 7.34 -12.96 11.77
N THR A 30 6.73 -13.89 12.51
CA THR A 30 6.61 -15.30 12.10
C THR A 30 5.72 -15.42 10.87
N ARG A 31 4.61 -14.68 10.79
CA ARG A 31 3.75 -14.64 9.61
C ARG A 31 4.47 -14.06 8.39
N CYS A 32 5.27 -13.01 8.55
CA CYS A 32 6.11 -12.45 7.48
C CYS A 32 7.02 -13.54 6.84
N ILE A 33 7.55 -14.45 7.64
CA ILE A 33 8.48 -15.47 7.18
C ILE A 33 7.73 -16.67 6.59
N HIS A 34 6.71 -17.19 7.29
CA HIS A 34 6.17 -18.52 7.05
C HIS A 34 4.82 -18.57 6.30
N SER A 35 3.98 -17.51 6.37
CA SER A 35 2.69 -17.55 5.66
C SER A 35 2.91 -17.67 4.16
N GLY A 36 2.14 -18.53 3.49
CA GLY A 36 2.24 -18.80 2.07
C GLY A 36 3.47 -19.59 1.62
N GLU A 37 4.39 -19.92 2.53
CA GLU A 37 5.61 -20.69 2.21
C GLU A 37 5.38 -22.19 2.41
N GLY A 38 6.10 -22.99 1.62
CA GLY A 38 6.04 -24.46 1.69
C GLY A 38 5.08 -25.06 0.66
N GLY A 39 4.99 -26.37 0.65
CA GLY A 39 4.14 -27.11 -0.29
C GLY A 39 4.72 -27.29 -1.70
N ASP A 40 5.98 -26.96 -1.91
CA ASP A 40 6.65 -27.29 -3.17
C ASP A 40 6.76 -28.82 -3.33
N PRO A 41 6.33 -29.41 -4.48
CA PRO A 41 6.32 -30.83 -4.68
C PRO A 41 7.73 -31.48 -4.73
N HIS A 42 8.76 -30.66 -4.93
CA HIS A 42 10.16 -31.11 -4.94
C HIS A 42 10.91 -30.80 -3.64
N GLY A 43 10.23 -30.19 -2.63
CA GLY A 43 10.82 -29.86 -1.35
C GLY A 43 11.74 -28.63 -1.37
N ALA A 44 11.56 -27.71 -2.31
CA ALA A 44 12.31 -26.47 -2.33
C ALA A 44 12.03 -25.66 -1.04
N HIS A 45 13.09 -25.21 -0.35
CA HIS A 45 12.96 -24.41 0.87
C HIS A 45 12.39 -23.00 0.59
N ALA A 46 12.84 -22.36 -0.47
CA ALA A 46 12.29 -21.10 -0.94
C ALA A 46 11.25 -21.36 -2.03
N THR A 47 10.16 -20.59 -2.03
CA THR A 47 9.14 -20.68 -3.09
C THR A 47 9.76 -20.50 -4.46
N PRO A 48 9.64 -21.46 -5.41
CA PRO A 48 10.15 -21.33 -6.77
C PRO A 48 9.43 -20.25 -7.57
N ILE A 49 10.13 -19.72 -8.60
CA ILE A 49 9.52 -18.84 -9.59
C ILE A 49 8.91 -19.70 -10.70
N TYR A 50 7.58 -19.79 -10.73
CA TYR A 50 6.83 -20.48 -11.78
C TYR A 50 6.60 -19.54 -12.96
N GLN A 51 7.66 -19.33 -13.76
CA GLN A 51 7.64 -18.41 -14.90
C GLN A 51 6.93 -19.05 -16.11
N THR A 52 5.61 -19.16 -16.03
CA THR A 52 4.75 -19.66 -17.10
C THR A 52 3.48 -18.84 -17.23
N SER A 53 2.94 -18.72 -18.43
CA SER A 53 1.67 -18.02 -18.68
C SER A 53 0.46 -18.96 -18.68
N THR A 54 0.67 -20.27 -18.82
CA THR A 54 -0.41 -21.25 -18.97
C THR A 54 -0.02 -22.59 -18.37
N TYR A 55 -1.01 -23.46 -18.16
CA TYR A 55 -0.86 -24.78 -17.55
C TYR A 55 -1.48 -25.87 -18.43
N VAL A 56 -0.92 -27.07 -18.36
CA VAL A 56 -1.33 -28.23 -19.17
C VAL A 56 -2.21 -29.15 -18.30
N TYR A 57 -3.27 -29.68 -18.88
CA TYR A 57 -4.18 -30.63 -18.24
C TYR A 57 -3.90 -32.05 -18.75
N GLU A 58 -4.12 -33.05 -17.89
CA GLU A 58 -3.94 -34.45 -18.22
C GLU A 58 -5.06 -35.00 -19.11
N SER A 59 -6.27 -34.40 -19.02
CA SER A 59 -7.43 -34.78 -19.85
C SER A 59 -8.38 -33.60 -20.09
N TYR A 60 -9.29 -33.78 -21.04
CA TYR A 60 -10.37 -32.85 -21.33
C TYR A 60 -11.29 -32.66 -20.12
N GLU A 61 -11.63 -33.75 -19.43
CA GLU A 61 -12.49 -33.76 -18.25
C GLU A 61 -11.87 -32.94 -17.12
N GLN A 62 -10.55 -33.14 -16.86
CA GLN A 62 -9.82 -32.34 -15.88
C GLN A 62 -9.86 -30.84 -16.20
N SER A 63 -9.70 -30.49 -17.48
CA SER A 63 -9.76 -29.09 -17.89
C SER A 63 -11.12 -28.47 -17.60
N GLN A 64 -12.21 -29.18 -17.89
CA GLN A 64 -13.58 -28.73 -17.61
C GLN A 64 -13.86 -28.56 -16.11
N GLU A 65 -13.42 -29.53 -15.28
CA GLU A 65 -13.56 -29.44 -13.82
C GLU A 65 -12.88 -28.20 -13.25
N VAL A 66 -11.67 -27.89 -13.73
CA VAL A 66 -10.93 -26.69 -13.29
C VAL A 66 -11.65 -25.41 -13.74
N PHE A 67 -12.09 -25.32 -14.99
CA PHE A 67 -12.80 -24.13 -15.49
C PHE A 67 -14.17 -23.90 -14.86
N ARG A 68 -14.84 -24.96 -14.36
CA ARG A 68 -16.09 -24.86 -13.61
C ARG A 68 -15.87 -24.59 -12.11
N GLY A 69 -14.61 -24.60 -11.64
CA GLY A 69 -14.30 -24.47 -10.22
C GLY A 69 -14.62 -25.71 -9.37
N GLU A 70 -14.91 -26.84 -10.01
CA GLU A 70 -15.19 -28.14 -9.37
C GLU A 70 -13.89 -28.81 -8.88
N ARG A 71 -12.76 -28.40 -9.45
CA ARG A 71 -11.41 -28.83 -9.08
C ARG A 71 -10.48 -27.64 -9.01
N SER A 72 -9.66 -27.58 -7.95
CA SER A 72 -8.59 -26.59 -7.82
C SER A 72 -7.50 -26.81 -8.89
N GLY A 73 -7.03 -25.73 -9.48
CA GLY A 73 -5.95 -25.78 -10.47
C GLY A 73 -5.58 -24.40 -10.99
N TYR A 74 -4.45 -24.35 -11.66
CA TYR A 74 -3.99 -23.14 -12.37
C TYR A 74 -4.44 -23.21 -13.83
N THR A 75 -4.76 -22.06 -14.41
CA THR A 75 -5.24 -21.97 -15.81
C THR A 75 -4.34 -21.08 -16.63
N TYR A 76 -4.38 -19.80 -16.36
CA TYR A 76 -3.66 -18.77 -17.09
C TYR A 76 -3.20 -17.66 -16.13
N ILE A 77 -2.03 -17.08 -16.34
CA ILE A 77 -1.43 -16.11 -15.42
C ILE A 77 -2.33 -14.91 -15.08
N ARG A 78 -3.20 -14.47 -15.99
CA ARG A 78 -4.17 -13.40 -15.76
C ARG A 78 -5.36 -13.85 -14.91
N SER A 79 -5.58 -15.17 -14.81
CA SER A 79 -6.64 -15.78 -13.98
C SER A 79 -6.10 -16.06 -12.58
N ASP A 80 -6.95 -15.95 -11.55
CA ASP A 80 -6.62 -16.35 -10.19
C ASP A 80 -6.65 -17.89 -10.08
N PRO A 81 -5.72 -18.50 -9.37
CA PRO A 81 -4.69 -17.89 -8.50
C PRO A 81 -3.38 -17.50 -9.21
N HIS A 82 -3.39 -17.18 -10.49
CA HIS A 82 -2.26 -16.79 -11.32
C HIS A 82 -1.23 -17.93 -11.50
N THR A 83 -0.22 -18.01 -10.61
CA THR A 83 0.78 -19.08 -10.52
C THR A 83 1.02 -19.48 -9.07
N PRO A 84 1.68 -20.63 -8.77
CA PRO A 84 2.03 -20.99 -7.39
C PRO A 84 2.85 -19.91 -6.67
N THR A 85 3.70 -19.16 -7.39
CA THR A 85 4.47 -18.05 -6.83
C THR A 85 3.56 -16.91 -6.37
N HIS A 86 2.57 -16.55 -7.18
CA HIS A 86 1.55 -15.55 -6.80
C HIS A 86 0.70 -16.03 -5.63
N ALA A 87 0.28 -17.31 -5.65
CA ALA A 87 -0.52 -17.88 -4.56
C ALA A 87 0.21 -17.78 -3.21
N ALA A 88 1.52 -18.04 -3.18
CA ALA A 88 2.35 -17.89 -1.99
C ALA A 88 2.42 -16.42 -1.52
N PHE A 89 2.60 -15.48 -2.45
CA PHE A 89 2.60 -14.04 -2.15
C PHE A 89 1.24 -13.57 -1.62
N LEU A 90 0.16 -13.93 -2.31
CA LEU A 90 -1.19 -13.52 -1.97
C LEU A 90 -1.62 -14.08 -0.60
N GLU A 91 -1.28 -15.33 -0.29
CA GLU A 91 -1.55 -15.90 1.03
C GLU A 91 -0.78 -15.17 2.14
N LYS A 92 0.49 -14.80 1.88
CA LYS A 92 1.28 -14.04 2.84
C LYS A 92 0.69 -12.66 3.12
N ILE A 93 0.41 -11.86 2.09
CA ILE A 93 -0.14 -10.51 2.29
C ILE A 93 -1.54 -10.55 2.89
N ARG A 94 -2.39 -11.51 2.48
CA ARG A 94 -3.69 -11.75 3.08
C ARG A 94 -3.59 -11.99 4.59
N ALA A 95 -2.67 -12.87 5.00
CA ALA A 95 -2.44 -13.20 6.41
C ALA A 95 -1.89 -12.02 7.21
N LEU A 96 -1.11 -11.13 6.59
CA LEU A 96 -0.55 -9.94 7.25
C LEU A 96 -1.60 -8.85 7.43
N GLU A 97 -2.40 -8.57 6.42
CA GLU A 97 -3.50 -7.59 6.45
C GLU A 97 -4.72 -8.09 7.26
N GLY A 98 -4.86 -9.38 7.46
CA GLY A 98 -6.01 -9.97 8.15
C GLY A 98 -7.25 -10.10 7.28
N GLY A 99 -7.11 -10.12 5.94
CA GLY A 99 -8.21 -10.28 5.01
C GLY A 99 -8.58 -11.74 4.73
N GLU A 100 -9.70 -11.94 4.04
CA GLU A 100 -10.16 -13.26 3.59
C GLU A 100 -9.61 -13.65 2.23
N SER A 101 -9.31 -12.67 1.38
CA SER A 101 -8.79 -12.86 0.02
C SER A 101 -7.89 -11.69 -0.39
N ALA A 102 -7.02 -11.93 -1.36
CA ALA A 102 -6.14 -10.92 -1.94
C ALA A 102 -6.01 -11.09 -3.45
N LEU A 103 -5.70 -10.01 -4.17
CA LEU A 103 -5.46 -10.01 -5.61
C LEU A 103 -4.25 -9.14 -5.96
N ALA A 104 -3.37 -9.66 -6.82
CA ALA A 104 -2.14 -8.98 -7.22
C ALA A 104 -2.27 -8.26 -8.56
N PHE A 105 -1.62 -7.10 -8.67
CA PHE A 105 -1.65 -6.20 -9.82
C PHE A 105 -0.25 -5.74 -10.21
N SER A 106 -0.10 -5.32 -11.47
CA SER A 106 1.17 -4.81 -11.99
C SER A 106 1.64 -3.50 -11.34
N SER A 107 0.77 -2.78 -10.63
CA SER A 107 1.09 -1.56 -9.88
C SER A 107 0.00 -1.24 -8.86
N GLY A 108 0.28 -0.37 -7.88
CA GLY A 108 -0.73 0.19 -6.99
C GLY A 108 -1.87 0.87 -7.76
N MET A 109 -1.53 1.69 -8.78
CA MET A 109 -2.54 2.32 -9.65
C MET A 109 -3.42 1.31 -10.39
N ALA A 110 -2.90 0.14 -10.79
CA ALA A 110 -3.71 -0.91 -11.39
C ALA A 110 -4.68 -1.53 -10.37
N ALA A 111 -4.26 -1.67 -9.11
CA ALA A 111 -5.12 -2.13 -8.02
C ALA A 111 -6.24 -1.12 -7.75
N GLU A 112 -5.91 0.16 -7.56
CA GLU A 112 -6.89 1.23 -7.34
C GLU A 112 -7.89 1.35 -8.50
N THR A 113 -7.40 1.28 -9.75
CA THR A 113 -8.24 1.35 -10.95
C THR A 113 -9.21 0.18 -11.01
N ALA A 114 -8.73 -1.04 -10.74
CA ALA A 114 -9.58 -2.24 -10.74
C ALA A 114 -10.64 -2.17 -9.63
N VAL A 115 -10.27 -1.75 -8.42
CA VAL A 115 -11.20 -1.55 -7.30
C VAL A 115 -12.26 -0.49 -7.66
N ALA A 116 -11.83 0.67 -8.14
CA ALA A 116 -12.77 1.74 -8.47
C ALA A 116 -13.75 1.34 -9.58
N LEU A 117 -13.27 0.73 -10.67
CA LEU A 117 -14.11 0.30 -11.79
C LEU A 117 -15.00 -0.92 -11.48
N SER A 118 -14.68 -1.68 -10.42
CA SER A 118 -15.55 -2.78 -9.96
C SER A 118 -16.70 -2.31 -9.09
N LEU A 119 -16.53 -1.20 -8.38
CA LEU A 119 -17.47 -0.70 -7.38
C LEU A 119 -18.32 0.49 -7.88
N LEU A 120 -17.91 1.13 -8.96
CA LEU A 120 -18.51 2.38 -9.44
C LEU A 120 -19.01 2.25 -10.88
N GLU A 121 -20.22 2.77 -11.10
CA GLU A 121 -20.88 2.86 -12.40
C GLU A 121 -21.06 4.34 -12.83
N PRO A 122 -21.31 4.61 -14.13
CA PRO A 122 -21.65 5.96 -14.59
C PRO A 122 -22.81 6.57 -13.79
N GLY A 123 -22.60 7.78 -13.26
CA GLY A 123 -23.55 8.48 -12.39
C GLY A 123 -23.28 8.30 -10.90
N ASP A 124 -22.39 7.41 -10.50
CA ASP A 124 -21.99 7.24 -9.10
C ASP A 124 -21.09 8.36 -8.62
N HIS A 125 -20.98 8.43 -7.31
CA HIS A 125 -20.16 9.41 -6.61
C HIS A 125 -19.18 8.68 -5.66
N LEU A 126 -17.94 9.20 -5.63
CA LEU A 126 -16.92 8.79 -4.69
C LEU A 126 -16.46 9.99 -3.85
N ILE A 127 -16.14 9.76 -2.59
CA ILE A 127 -15.47 10.71 -1.70
C ILE A 127 -14.01 10.26 -1.55
N SER A 128 -13.07 11.19 -1.62
CA SER A 128 -11.64 10.91 -1.47
C SER A 128 -10.97 11.91 -0.56
N THR A 129 -9.94 11.46 0.16
CA THR A 129 -8.97 12.35 0.82
C THR A 129 -8.46 13.39 -0.19
N ASP A 130 -8.36 14.65 0.19
CA ASP A 130 -7.88 15.75 -0.66
C ASP A 130 -6.36 15.77 -0.80
N ALA A 131 -5.62 15.52 0.27
CA ALA A 131 -4.18 15.29 0.29
C ALA A 131 -3.89 13.83 -0.08
N ILE A 132 -3.98 13.49 -1.36
CA ILE A 132 -3.82 12.12 -1.88
C ILE A 132 -2.71 12.06 -2.93
N TYR A 133 -2.14 10.89 -3.14
CA TYR A 133 -1.14 10.67 -4.18
C TYR A 133 -1.57 11.26 -5.53
N GLY A 134 -0.68 11.98 -6.22
CA GLY A 134 -0.98 12.66 -7.48
C GLY A 134 -1.50 11.75 -8.60
N GLY A 135 -1.09 10.47 -8.62
CA GLY A 135 -1.60 9.46 -9.55
C GLY A 135 -3.06 9.11 -9.27
N THR A 136 -3.42 8.89 -8.01
CA THR A 136 -4.79 8.62 -7.55
C THR A 136 -5.70 9.83 -7.80
N TYR A 137 -5.19 11.05 -7.53
CA TYR A 137 -5.90 12.27 -7.91
C TYR A 137 -6.20 12.30 -9.42
N GLY A 138 -5.20 12.00 -10.27
CA GLY A 138 -5.37 11.95 -11.73
C GLY A 138 -6.39 10.90 -12.17
N LEU A 139 -6.38 9.71 -11.54
CA LEU A 139 -7.37 8.66 -11.77
C LEU A 139 -8.78 9.18 -11.48
N PHE A 140 -9.02 9.73 -10.29
CA PHE A 140 -10.35 10.15 -9.83
C PHE A 140 -10.84 11.43 -10.51
N ALA A 141 -10.01 12.46 -10.59
CA ALA A 141 -10.39 13.74 -11.15
C ALA A 141 -10.50 13.75 -12.68
N THR A 142 -9.83 12.82 -13.38
CA THR A 142 -9.74 12.84 -14.84
C THR A 142 -10.32 11.57 -15.47
N LEU A 143 -9.80 10.39 -15.12
CA LEU A 143 -10.19 9.17 -15.81
C LEU A 143 -11.62 8.74 -15.43
N LEU A 144 -11.92 8.63 -14.13
CA LEU A 144 -13.28 8.26 -13.66
C LEU A 144 -14.31 9.30 -14.04
N ARG A 145 -13.96 10.59 -14.02
CA ARG A 145 -14.84 11.65 -14.50
C ARG A 145 -15.25 11.48 -15.96
N ARG A 146 -14.33 11.01 -16.82
CA ARG A 146 -14.65 10.69 -18.24
C ARG A 146 -15.62 9.51 -18.37
N GLN A 147 -15.64 8.64 -17.37
CA GLN A 147 -16.58 7.52 -17.28
C GLN A 147 -17.91 7.93 -16.64
N GLY A 148 -18.13 9.21 -16.35
CA GLY A 148 -19.37 9.71 -15.74
C GLY A 148 -19.45 9.53 -14.22
N ILE A 149 -18.34 9.24 -13.54
CA ILE A 149 -18.24 9.12 -12.10
C ILE A 149 -17.76 10.46 -11.52
N SER A 150 -18.43 10.95 -10.49
CA SER A 150 -18.08 12.20 -9.82
C SER A 150 -17.27 11.96 -8.56
N THR A 151 -16.32 12.86 -8.25
CA THR A 151 -15.47 12.79 -7.05
C THR A 151 -15.57 14.07 -6.23
N SER A 152 -15.74 13.92 -4.91
CA SER A 152 -15.52 14.98 -3.92
C SER A 152 -14.20 14.72 -3.18
N PHE A 153 -13.26 15.67 -3.28
CA PHE A 153 -12.03 15.68 -2.49
C PHE A 153 -12.26 16.52 -1.24
N VAL A 154 -12.10 15.92 -0.05
CA VAL A 154 -12.41 16.55 1.24
C VAL A 154 -11.27 16.36 2.23
N ASP A 155 -11.20 17.20 3.25
CA ASP A 155 -10.33 16.99 4.40
C ASP A 155 -10.87 15.83 5.24
N THR A 156 -10.28 14.65 5.09
CA THR A 156 -10.68 13.46 5.84
C THR A 156 -10.19 13.42 7.29
N THR A 157 -9.46 14.44 7.74
CA THR A 157 -9.14 14.61 9.17
C THR A 157 -10.34 15.15 9.97
N ASP A 158 -11.33 15.72 9.26
CA ASP A 158 -12.64 16.10 9.80
C ASP A 158 -13.72 15.18 9.25
N THR A 159 -14.29 14.35 10.11
CA THR A 159 -15.35 13.40 9.72
C THR A 159 -16.65 14.12 9.35
N GLY A 160 -16.86 15.36 9.80
CA GLY A 160 -17.97 16.22 9.39
C GLY A 160 -17.89 16.58 7.91
N ASP A 161 -16.71 16.95 7.40
CA ASP A 161 -16.49 17.23 5.98
C ASP A 161 -16.78 16.00 5.10
N VAL A 162 -16.44 14.80 5.59
CA VAL A 162 -16.75 13.54 4.91
C VAL A 162 -18.26 13.32 4.84
N TRP A 163 -18.95 13.52 5.97
CA TRP A 163 -20.41 13.34 6.04
C TRP A 163 -21.16 14.34 5.15
N ASP A 164 -20.76 15.61 5.18
CA ASP A 164 -21.38 16.68 4.38
C ASP A 164 -21.19 16.46 2.86
N ALA A 165 -20.17 15.72 2.47
CA ALA A 165 -19.92 15.34 1.07
C ALA A 165 -20.75 14.13 0.60
N VAL A 166 -21.43 13.38 1.49
CA VAL A 166 -22.24 12.22 1.12
C VAL A 166 -23.42 12.62 0.24
N ARG A 167 -23.68 11.82 -0.80
CA ARG A 167 -24.79 11.99 -1.76
C ARG A 167 -25.56 10.68 -1.88
N GLU A 168 -26.75 10.74 -2.42
CA GLU A 168 -27.61 9.56 -2.68
C GLU A 168 -26.89 8.45 -3.48
N ARG A 169 -26.00 8.86 -4.40
CA ARG A 169 -25.22 7.94 -5.23
C ARG A 169 -23.77 7.80 -4.78
N THR A 170 -23.43 8.15 -3.56
CA THR A 170 -22.12 7.80 -2.99
C THR A 170 -22.02 6.29 -2.82
N ARG A 171 -21.00 5.67 -3.47
CA ARG A 171 -20.78 4.23 -3.45
C ARG A 171 -19.41 3.84 -2.92
N MET A 172 -18.47 4.78 -2.87
CA MET A 172 -17.14 4.53 -2.37
C MET A 172 -16.62 5.72 -1.58
N ILE A 173 -15.95 5.46 -0.47
CA ILE A 173 -15.09 6.42 0.24
C ILE A 173 -13.67 5.86 0.18
N PHE A 174 -12.75 6.63 -0.42
CA PHE A 174 -11.36 6.24 -0.58
C PHE A 174 -10.46 7.08 0.33
N LEU A 175 -9.74 6.42 1.21
CA LEU A 175 -8.86 7.04 2.20
C LEU A 175 -7.40 6.71 1.90
N GLU A 176 -6.52 7.66 2.14
CA GLU A 176 -5.08 7.46 2.25
C GLU A 176 -4.63 7.98 3.62
N SER A 177 -4.21 7.09 4.53
CA SER A 177 -3.87 7.46 5.90
C SER A 177 -2.70 6.63 6.44
N PRO A 178 -1.58 7.29 6.81
CA PRO A 178 -1.27 8.72 6.65
C PRO A 178 -1.22 9.17 5.19
N SER A 179 -1.65 10.40 4.94
CA SER A 179 -1.79 10.94 3.59
C SER A 179 -0.46 11.38 2.96
N ASN A 180 -0.37 11.30 1.64
CA ASN A 180 0.78 11.76 0.87
C ASN A 180 0.51 13.14 0.23
N PRO A 181 1.31 14.18 0.47
CA PRO A 181 2.58 14.15 1.20
C PRO A 181 2.49 14.71 2.63
N THR A 182 1.31 15.04 3.12
CA THR A 182 1.13 15.86 4.32
C THR A 182 1.14 15.08 5.62
N LEU A 183 1.14 13.74 5.56
CA LEU A 183 1.12 12.84 6.73
C LEU A 183 -0.10 13.05 7.65
N ALA A 184 -1.18 13.67 7.14
CA ALA A 184 -2.44 13.79 7.87
C ALA A 184 -3.03 12.40 8.14
N VAL A 185 -3.58 12.20 9.33
CA VAL A 185 -4.17 10.93 9.76
C VAL A 185 -5.66 11.11 9.96
N CYS A 186 -6.47 10.30 9.30
CA CYS A 186 -7.92 10.28 9.47
C CYS A 186 -8.36 9.15 10.42
N ASP A 187 -9.51 9.30 11.08
CA ASP A 187 -10.11 8.23 11.87
C ASP A 187 -10.78 7.21 10.95
N ILE A 188 -10.02 6.17 10.61
CA ILE A 188 -10.47 5.12 9.67
C ILE A 188 -11.74 4.46 10.20
N ARG A 189 -11.81 4.17 11.50
CA ARG A 189 -12.98 3.49 12.09
C ARG A 189 -14.24 4.33 11.97
N GLU A 190 -14.16 5.60 12.31
CA GLU A 190 -15.29 6.52 12.23
C GLU A 190 -15.76 6.70 10.78
N ILE A 191 -14.83 6.89 9.84
CA ILE A 191 -15.19 7.07 8.42
C ILE A 191 -15.74 5.77 7.82
N CYS A 192 -15.25 4.60 8.22
CA CYS A 192 -15.85 3.32 7.78
C CYS A 192 -17.30 3.19 8.27
N CYS A 193 -17.60 3.58 9.52
CA CYS A 193 -18.97 3.60 10.00
C CYS A 193 -19.85 4.53 9.15
N LEU A 194 -19.38 5.74 8.85
CA LEU A 194 -20.09 6.70 7.98
C LEU A 194 -20.30 6.15 6.57
N ALA A 195 -19.29 5.49 6.01
CA ALA A 195 -19.39 4.85 4.68
C ALA A 195 -20.51 3.79 4.67
N HIS A 196 -20.54 2.92 5.67
CA HIS A 196 -21.55 1.87 5.79
C HIS A 196 -22.96 2.44 6.02
N GLU A 197 -23.11 3.49 6.83
CA GLU A 197 -24.39 4.20 7.00
C GLU A 197 -24.90 4.80 5.67
N ALA A 198 -23.97 5.28 4.83
CA ALA A 198 -24.28 5.80 3.49
C ALA A 198 -24.48 4.70 2.43
N GLY A 199 -24.30 3.42 2.78
CA GLY A 199 -24.33 2.30 1.83
C GLY A 199 -23.16 2.29 0.84
N ALA A 200 -22.01 2.87 1.23
CA ALA A 200 -20.78 2.94 0.45
C ALA A 200 -19.72 1.97 0.98
N VAL A 201 -18.82 1.55 0.09
CA VAL A 201 -17.63 0.74 0.42
C VAL A 201 -16.50 1.66 0.86
N CYS A 202 -15.84 1.34 1.97
CA CYS A 202 -14.65 2.06 2.44
C CYS A 202 -13.37 1.37 1.96
N VAL A 203 -12.59 2.07 1.14
CA VAL A 203 -11.30 1.61 0.61
C VAL A 203 -10.19 2.42 1.22
N VAL A 204 -9.15 1.75 1.73
CA VAL A 204 -8.00 2.41 2.37
C VAL A 204 -6.71 2.06 1.63
N ASP A 205 -6.00 3.05 1.16
CA ASP A 205 -4.59 2.90 0.76
C ASP A 205 -3.71 2.91 2.02
N ASN A 206 -3.11 1.75 2.31
CA ASN A 206 -2.29 1.51 3.50
C ASN A 206 -0.78 1.53 3.19
N THR A 207 -0.39 2.00 2.01
CA THR A 207 0.98 1.93 1.50
C THR A 207 2.02 2.54 2.45
N PHE A 208 1.70 3.65 3.16
CA PHE A 208 2.65 4.31 4.07
C PHE A 208 2.86 3.56 5.39
N SER A 209 1.80 2.94 5.90
CA SER A 209 1.83 2.25 7.19
C SER A 209 2.20 0.78 7.08
N THR A 210 1.83 0.13 5.98
CA THR A 210 1.90 -1.31 5.77
C THR A 210 1.09 -2.10 6.82
N PRO A 211 0.78 -3.38 6.64
CA PRO A 211 0.10 -4.19 7.66
C PRO A 211 0.90 -4.31 8.97
N TYR A 212 2.15 -3.86 8.97
CA TYR A 212 2.98 -3.88 10.17
C TYR A 212 2.53 -2.83 11.19
N PHE A 213 2.25 -1.60 10.76
CA PHE A 213 1.86 -0.52 11.66
C PHE A 213 0.37 -0.24 11.68
N GLN A 214 -0.38 -0.57 10.62
CA GLN A 214 -1.81 -0.31 10.54
C GLN A 214 -2.50 -1.43 9.76
N ARG A 215 -3.64 -1.90 10.24
CA ARG A 215 -4.48 -2.91 9.57
C ARG A 215 -5.89 -2.37 9.41
N PRO A 216 -6.18 -1.67 8.32
CA PRO A 216 -7.45 -0.99 8.12
C PRO A 216 -8.68 -1.93 8.15
N LEU A 217 -8.53 -3.20 7.72
CA LEU A 217 -9.63 -4.18 7.82
C LEU A 217 -10.08 -4.42 9.27
N GLU A 218 -9.16 -4.38 10.25
CA GLU A 218 -9.50 -4.49 11.68
C GLU A 218 -10.16 -3.20 12.22
N LEU A 219 -10.05 -2.11 11.47
CA LEU A 219 -10.68 -0.82 11.78
C LEU A 219 -12.04 -0.64 11.09
N GLY A 220 -12.43 -1.57 10.22
CA GLY A 220 -13.72 -1.56 9.54
C GLY A 220 -13.66 -1.26 8.04
N ALA A 221 -12.48 -1.08 7.45
CA ALA A 221 -12.36 -0.95 6.00
C ALA A 221 -12.81 -2.23 5.28
N ASP A 222 -13.38 -2.08 4.10
CA ASP A 222 -13.87 -3.19 3.28
C ASP A 222 -12.78 -3.74 2.37
N ILE A 223 -11.96 -2.85 1.82
CA ILE A 223 -10.82 -3.16 0.97
C ILE A 223 -9.61 -2.33 1.40
N VAL A 224 -8.46 -2.98 1.47
CA VAL A 224 -7.16 -2.33 1.58
C VAL A 224 -6.45 -2.46 0.25
N VAL A 225 -5.88 -1.35 -0.24
CA VAL A 225 -4.97 -1.35 -1.39
C VAL A 225 -3.57 -0.94 -0.95
N GLU A 226 -2.56 -1.52 -1.59
CA GLU A 226 -1.17 -1.14 -1.34
C GLU A 226 -0.34 -1.15 -2.62
N SER A 227 0.55 -0.19 -2.73
CA SER A 227 1.64 -0.23 -3.70
C SER A 227 2.76 -1.12 -3.19
N CYS A 228 2.85 -2.35 -3.72
CA CYS A 228 3.95 -3.26 -3.41
C CYS A 228 5.33 -2.73 -3.81
N THR A 229 5.36 -1.76 -4.73
CA THR A 229 6.54 -1.01 -5.17
C THR A 229 7.30 -0.36 -3.99
N LYS A 230 6.58 -0.09 -2.89
CA LYS A 230 7.06 0.66 -1.74
C LYS A 230 7.62 -0.28 -0.67
N TYR A 231 7.22 -0.15 0.58
CA TYR A 231 7.72 -0.94 1.71
C TYR A 231 7.58 -2.46 1.56
N ILE A 232 6.55 -2.96 0.84
CA ILE A 232 6.38 -4.40 0.62
C ILE A 232 7.58 -4.97 -0.14
N GLY A 233 7.96 -4.39 -1.27
CA GLY A 233 9.20 -4.69 -1.98
C GLY A 233 10.42 -4.25 -1.20
N GLY A 234 10.45 -2.97 -0.85
CA GLY A 234 11.40 -2.34 0.07
C GLY A 234 12.81 -2.10 -0.48
N HIS A 235 13.06 -2.36 -1.76
CA HIS A 235 14.41 -2.28 -2.35
C HIS A 235 14.47 -1.41 -3.62
N GLY A 236 13.36 -0.76 -4.01
CA GLY A 236 13.32 0.14 -5.18
C GLY A 236 13.46 -0.56 -6.54
N ASP A 237 13.25 -1.87 -6.60
CA ASP A 237 13.59 -2.74 -7.74
C ASP A 237 12.38 -3.47 -8.37
N LEU A 238 11.15 -3.17 -7.93
CA LEU A 238 9.94 -3.77 -8.48
C LEU A 238 8.78 -2.77 -8.61
N LEU A 239 7.83 -3.10 -9.45
CA LEU A 239 6.54 -2.43 -9.56
C LEU A 239 5.44 -3.46 -9.28
N GLY A 240 4.51 -3.13 -8.38
CA GLY A 240 3.40 -4.02 -8.04
C GLY A 240 2.34 -3.34 -7.20
N GLY A 241 1.18 -3.98 -7.12
CA GLY A 241 0.07 -3.57 -6.27
C GLY A 241 -0.70 -4.76 -5.75
N VAL A 242 -1.48 -4.56 -4.70
CA VAL A 242 -2.34 -5.58 -4.13
C VAL A 242 -3.63 -4.96 -3.62
N ALA A 243 -4.73 -5.70 -3.70
CA ALA A 243 -5.98 -5.42 -3.01
C ALA A 243 -6.32 -6.59 -2.09
N VAL A 244 -6.72 -6.31 -0.85
CA VAL A 244 -7.06 -7.29 0.18
C VAL A 244 -8.41 -6.93 0.79
N GLY A 245 -9.29 -7.91 1.01
CA GLY A 245 -10.62 -7.69 1.57
C GLY A 245 -11.37 -8.98 1.81
N SER A 246 -12.71 -8.89 1.86
CA SER A 246 -13.59 -10.06 1.90
C SER A 246 -13.53 -10.86 0.59
N ARG A 247 -13.86 -12.14 0.64
CA ARG A 247 -13.88 -13.00 -0.57
C ARG A 247 -14.84 -12.47 -1.63
N ASP A 248 -15.97 -11.95 -1.22
CA ASP A 248 -17.01 -11.47 -2.14
C ASP A 248 -16.55 -10.22 -2.88
N LEU A 249 -16.04 -9.23 -2.18
CA LEU A 249 -15.53 -8.00 -2.79
C LEU A 249 -14.30 -8.25 -3.67
N VAL A 250 -13.34 -9.05 -3.20
CA VAL A 250 -12.16 -9.39 -4.00
C VAL A 250 -12.54 -10.19 -5.26
N ARG A 251 -13.58 -11.04 -5.19
CA ARG A 251 -14.12 -11.74 -6.37
C ARG A 251 -14.75 -10.77 -7.37
N GLU A 252 -15.41 -9.71 -6.91
CA GLU A 252 -15.95 -8.66 -7.77
C GLU A 252 -14.81 -7.87 -8.44
N VAL A 253 -13.85 -7.41 -7.69
CA VAL A 253 -12.64 -6.74 -8.21
C VAL A 253 -11.91 -7.61 -9.23
N ARG A 254 -11.83 -8.91 -9.00
CA ARG A 254 -11.19 -9.87 -9.90
C ARG A 254 -11.88 -9.95 -11.28
N ARG A 255 -13.21 -9.87 -11.35
CA ARG A 255 -13.92 -9.87 -12.65
C ARG A 255 -13.46 -8.70 -13.50
N THR A 256 -13.44 -7.50 -12.94
CA THR A 256 -12.95 -6.31 -13.60
C THR A 256 -11.46 -6.42 -13.96
N ALA A 257 -10.64 -6.92 -13.03
CA ALA A 257 -9.20 -7.11 -13.25
C ALA A 257 -8.89 -8.07 -14.44
N LEU A 258 -9.69 -9.11 -14.63
CA LEU A 258 -9.57 -10.02 -15.78
C LEU A 258 -9.79 -9.32 -17.11
N GLU A 259 -10.68 -8.33 -17.15
CA GLU A 259 -11.05 -7.59 -18.36
C GLU A 259 -10.04 -6.50 -18.69
N ILE A 260 -9.60 -5.71 -17.69
CA ILE A 260 -8.67 -4.61 -17.90
C ILE A 260 -7.20 -5.05 -17.99
N GLY A 261 -6.85 -6.24 -17.52
CA GLY A 261 -5.48 -6.69 -17.40
C GLY A 261 -4.81 -6.13 -16.14
N GLY A 262 -3.57 -5.63 -16.24
CA GLY A 262 -2.83 -5.11 -15.07
C GLY A 262 -2.29 -6.23 -14.17
N THR A 263 -2.05 -7.40 -14.75
CA THR A 263 -1.53 -8.60 -14.05
C THR A 263 -0.10 -8.38 -13.59
N MET A 264 0.20 -8.71 -12.33
CA MET A 264 1.56 -8.73 -11.80
C MET A 264 2.39 -9.83 -12.50
N GLY A 265 3.65 -9.55 -12.80
CA GLY A 265 4.58 -10.56 -13.28
C GLY A 265 4.98 -11.53 -12.16
N THR A 266 5.35 -12.75 -12.55
CA THR A 266 5.73 -13.79 -11.57
C THR A 266 7.02 -13.44 -10.82
N HIS A 267 7.95 -12.77 -11.49
CA HIS A 267 9.19 -12.32 -10.86
C HIS A 267 8.93 -11.22 -9.82
N GLU A 268 8.05 -10.27 -10.13
CA GLU A 268 7.62 -9.22 -9.20
C GLU A 268 6.89 -9.82 -7.99
N ALA A 269 6.03 -10.81 -8.19
CA ALA A 269 5.39 -11.55 -7.10
C ALA A 269 6.41 -12.25 -6.19
N TRP A 270 7.46 -12.83 -6.77
CA TRP A 270 8.55 -13.45 -6.01
C TRP A 270 9.37 -12.40 -5.23
N LEU A 271 9.67 -11.25 -5.83
CA LEU A 271 10.36 -10.15 -5.14
C LEU A 271 9.52 -9.60 -3.99
N CYS A 272 8.20 -9.44 -4.17
CA CYS A 272 7.26 -9.07 -3.09
C CYS A 272 7.30 -10.11 -1.96
N LEU A 273 7.20 -11.39 -2.29
CA LEU A 273 7.26 -12.48 -1.33
C LEU A 273 8.58 -12.45 -0.52
N ARG A 274 9.70 -12.19 -1.19
CA ARG A 274 11.02 -12.03 -0.57
C ARG A 274 11.09 -10.78 0.31
N GLY A 275 10.58 -9.64 -0.16
CA GLY A 275 10.56 -8.37 0.58
C GLY A 275 9.76 -8.46 1.87
N LEU A 276 8.62 -9.13 1.85
CA LEU A 276 7.76 -9.33 3.02
C LEU A 276 8.45 -10.08 4.16
N LYS A 277 9.42 -10.96 3.88
CA LYS A 277 10.15 -11.70 4.93
C LYS A 277 10.89 -10.80 5.93
N THR A 278 11.31 -9.62 5.48
CA THR A 278 12.02 -8.64 6.31
C THR A 278 11.20 -7.38 6.58
N LEU A 279 9.93 -7.35 6.22
CA LEU A 279 9.08 -6.17 6.36
C LEU A 279 9.11 -5.60 7.78
N HIS A 280 8.87 -6.45 8.79
CA HIS A 280 8.84 -6.04 10.20
C HIS A 280 10.16 -5.39 10.65
N LEU A 281 11.31 -5.98 10.28
CA LEU A 281 12.63 -5.45 10.64
C LEU A 281 12.90 -4.10 9.96
N ARG A 282 12.52 -3.97 8.69
CA ARG A 282 12.72 -2.73 7.95
C ARG A 282 11.80 -1.62 8.48
N MET A 283 10.54 -1.92 8.72
CA MET A 283 9.58 -0.94 9.23
C MET A 283 9.98 -0.42 10.61
N GLU A 284 10.49 -1.27 11.51
CA GLU A 284 11.04 -0.83 12.81
C GLU A 284 12.18 0.16 12.62
N ARG A 285 13.17 -0.17 11.77
CA ARG A 285 14.32 0.69 11.52
C ARG A 285 13.93 2.01 10.81
N HIS A 286 13.04 1.95 9.81
CA HIS A 286 12.51 3.14 9.16
C HIS A 286 11.83 4.09 10.16
N ALA A 287 10.98 3.54 11.04
CA ALA A 287 10.26 4.35 12.03
C ALA A 287 11.17 4.92 13.11
N GLU A 288 12.18 4.16 13.56
CA GLU A 288 13.21 4.63 14.50
C GLU A 288 13.99 5.80 13.91
N ASN A 289 14.49 5.64 12.69
CA ASN A 289 15.23 6.68 11.99
C ASN A 289 14.36 7.92 11.73
N ALA A 290 13.11 7.71 11.26
CA ALA A 290 12.19 8.82 10.98
C ALA A 290 11.86 9.62 12.24
N LEU A 291 11.69 8.99 13.39
CA LEU A 291 11.44 9.70 14.65
C LEU A 291 12.64 10.54 15.09
N GLN A 292 13.85 10.00 14.95
CA GLN A 292 15.07 10.72 15.31
C GLN A 292 15.29 11.92 14.38
N LEU A 293 15.12 11.72 13.07
CA LEU A 293 15.22 12.78 12.08
C LEU A 293 14.14 13.85 12.27
N ALA A 294 12.89 13.44 12.55
CA ALA A 294 11.79 14.38 12.80
C ALA A 294 12.08 15.28 14.01
N LYS A 295 12.61 14.74 15.11
CA LYS A 295 13.03 15.52 16.29
C LYS A 295 14.17 16.49 15.98
N PHE A 296 15.17 16.07 15.21
CA PHE A 296 16.26 16.93 14.77
C PHE A 296 15.71 18.11 13.95
N LEU A 297 14.89 17.85 12.96
CA LEU A 297 14.29 18.87 12.10
C LEU A 297 13.36 19.80 12.86
N GLU A 298 12.57 19.31 13.82
CA GLU A 298 11.64 20.11 14.64
C GLU A 298 12.39 21.15 15.47
N GLY A 299 13.60 20.82 15.95
CA GLY A 299 14.46 21.72 16.69
C GLY A 299 15.28 22.69 15.83
N HIS A 300 15.29 22.53 14.50
CA HIS A 300 16.20 23.29 13.63
C HIS A 300 15.65 24.68 13.25
N PRO A 301 16.42 25.79 13.40
CA PRO A 301 15.90 27.16 13.23
C PRO A 301 15.46 27.50 11.79
N LYS A 302 15.95 26.80 10.77
CA LYS A 302 15.57 26.99 9.36
C LYS A 302 14.31 26.20 8.96
N VAL A 303 13.86 25.29 9.82
CA VAL A 303 12.62 24.52 9.63
C VAL A 303 11.45 25.30 10.21
N LEU A 304 10.37 25.42 9.44
CA LEU A 304 9.14 26.08 9.85
C LEU A 304 8.21 25.13 10.59
N ARG A 305 8.08 23.91 10.08
CA ARG A 305 7.19 22.87 10.59
C ARG A 305 7.68 21.50 10.17
N VAL A 306 7.48 20.49 11.02
CA VAL A 306 7.67 19.08 10.71
C VAL A 306 6.31 18.38 10.81
N ARG A 307 6.01 17.49 9.86
CA ARG A 307 4.82 16.66 9.84
C ARG A 307 5.27 15.20 9.95
N TYR A 308 5.10 14.64 11.12
CA TYR A 308 5.36 13.24 11.42
C TYR A 308 4.41 12.79 12.54
N PRO A 309 3.56 11.77 12.32
CA PRO A 309 2.55 11.37 13.31
C PRO A 309 3.13 10.96 14.68
N GLY A 310 4.43 10.60 14.72
CA GLY A 310 5.14 10.25 15.94
C GLY A 310 5.57 11.44 16.82
N LEU A 311 5.48 12.68 16.34
CA LEU A 311 5.73 13.87 17.14
C LEU A 311 4.47 14.29 17.91
N SER A 312 4.61 14.71 19.16
CA SER A 312 3.51 15.25 19.95
C SER A 312 2.95 16.56 19.42
N SER A 313 3.70 17.27 18.59
CA SER A 313 3.26 18.47 17.89
C SER A 313 2.39 18.19 16.66
N HIS A 314 2.29 16.92 16.22
CA HIS A 314 1.44 16.55 15.09
C HIS A 314 -0.06 16.63 15.50
N PRO A 315 -0.93 17.29 14.71
CA PRO A 315 -2.33 17.50 15.09
C PRO A 315 -3.09 16.20 15.43
N GLN A 316 -2.82 15.14 14.70
CA GLN A 316 -3.48 13.84 14.89
C GLN A 316 -2.61 12.82 15.64
N HIS A 317 -1.62 13.25 16.45
CA HIS A 317 -0.73 12.35 17.19
C HIS A 317 -1.49 11.34 18.05
N ASP A 318 -2.47 11.80 18.83
CA ASP A 318 -3.25 10.93 19.70
C ASP A 318 -4.13 9.94 18.95
N LEU A 319 -4.67 10.32 17.79
CA LEU A 319 -5.39 9.43 16.91
C LEU A 319 -4.44 8.36 16.33
N ALA A 320 -3.29 8.77 15.80
CA ALA A 320 -2.28 7.85 15.28
C ALA A 320 -1.86 6.81 16.34
N ARG A 321 -1.65 7.23 17.60
CA ARG A 321 -1.34 6.31 18.71
C ARG A 321 -2.45 5.31 19.03
N ARG A 322 -3.71 5.63 18.75
CA ARG A 322 -4.83 4.71 19.00
C ARG A 322 -5.02 3.70 17.88
N GLN A 323 -4.77 4.12 16.62
CA GLN A 323 -5.08 3.28 15.48
C GLN A 323 -3.86 2.59 14.85
N MET A 324 -2.65 3.07 15.12
CA MET A 324 -1.39 2.56 14.58
C MET A 324 -0.51 2.00 15.70
N SER A 325 0.26 0.93 15.40
CA SER A 325 1.26 0.38 16.33
C SER A 325 2.63 1.06 16.23
N GLY A 326 2.82 1.95 15.24
CA GLY A 326 3.99 2.77 15.01
C GLY A 326 3.70 3.79 13.91
N PHE A 327 4.63 4.72 13.62
CA PHE A 327 4.33 5.92 12.84
C PHE A 327 4.94 5.92 11.44
N GLY A 328 5.56 4.81 11.03
CA GLY A 328 6.15 4.65 9.70
C GLY A 328 7.46 5.40 9.48
N GLY A 329 7.97 5.28 8.24
CA GLY A 329 9.24 5.87 7.81
C GLY A 329 9.11 7.16 6.98
N MET A 330 7.90 7.71 6.85
CA MET A 330 7.65 8.93 6.07
C MET A 330 7.54 10.14 6.97
N LEU A 331 8.17 11.25 6.58
CA LEU A 331 7.96 12.56 7.18
C LEU A 331 7.95 13.65 6.11
N SER A 332 7.38 14.79 6.43
CA SER A 332 7.50 16.00 5.61
C SER A 332 7.85 17.19 6.50
N PHE A 333 8.55 18.16 5.92
CA PHE A 333 8.91 19.38 6.63
C PHE A 333 8.87 20.59 5.69
N GLU A 334 8.62 21.75 6.27
CA GLU A 334 8.58 23.02 5.55
C GLU A 334 9.78 23.89 5.95
N LEU A 335 10.42 24.50 4.96
CA LEU A 335 11.57 25.38 5.17
C LEU A 335 11.15 26.85 5.25
N ARG A 336 11.87 27.62 6.09
CA ARG A 336 11.87 29.06 6.02
C ARG A 336 12.65 29.49 4.77
N GLY A 337 12.11 30.41 3.97
CA GLY A 337 12.75 30.86 2.72
C GLY A 337 12.14 30.27 1.45
N GLY A 338 11.05 29.47 1.58
CA GLY A 338 10.26 29.03 0.43
C GLY A 338 10.99 28.08 -0.52
N ILE A 339 10.63 28.14 -1.81
CA ILE A 339 11.17 27.24 -2.83
C ILE A 339 12.68 27.38 -3.06
N ASP A 340 13.24 28.58 -2.89
CA ASP A 340 14.69 28.77 -3.07
C ASP A 340 15.50 28.10 -1.97
N ALA A 341 14.98 28.09 -0.74
CA ALA A 341 15.57 27.32 0.36
C ALA A 341 15.50 25.81 0.08
N CYS A 342 14.35 25.30 -0.45
CA CYS A 342 14.23 23.91 -0.85
C CYS A 342 15.26 23.53 -1.93
N ARG A 343 15.39 24.36 -2.97
CA ARG A 343 16.38 24.14 -4.04
C ARG A 343 17.80 24.09 -3.46
N THR A 344 18.17 25.08 -2.66
CA THR A 344 19.51 25.14 -2.06
C THR A 344 19.80 23.92 -1.21
N LEU A 345 18.86 23.49 -0.36
CA LEU A 345 19.00 22.27 0.43
C LEU A 345 19.24 21.05 -0.48
N LEU A 346 18.34 20.82 -1.44
CA LEU A 346 18.36 19.64 -2.32
C LEU A 346 19.65 19.55 -3.14
N ASP A 347 20.17 20.68 -3.65
CA ASP A 347 21.41 20.74 -4.44
C ASP A 347 22.66 20.44 -3.61
N ASN A 348 22.59 20.53 -2.28
CA ASN A 348 23.71 20.30 -1.37
C ASN A 348 23.69 18.93 -0.66
N LEU A 349 22.68 18.09 -0.91
CA LEU A 349 22.65 16.72 -0.39
C LEU A 349 23.66 15.82 -1.13
N ARG A 350 24.15 14.79 -0.44
CA ARG A 350 25.10 13.81 -1.00
C ARG A 350 24.68 12.35 -0.73
N LEU A 351 23.98 12.10 0.36
CA LEU A 351 23.49 10.78 0.75
C LEU A 351 22.02 10.63 0.37
N CYS A 352 21.17 11.56 0.83
CA CYS A 352 19.75 11.54 0.55
C CYS A 352 19.50 11.81 -0.94
N SER A 353 18.92 10.86 -1.66
CA SER A 353 18.73 10.97 -3.09
C SER A 353 17.50 11.80 -3.44
N LEU A 354 17.67 12.81 -4.29
CA LEU A 354 16.53 13.55 -4.86
C LEU A 354 15.82 12.66 -5.88
N ALA A 355 14.73 12.04 -5.46
CA ALA A 355 13.96 11.11 -6.28
C ALA A 355 12.52 11.02 -5.82
N VAL A 356 11.63 10.69 -6.75
CA VAL A 356 10.27 10.24 -6.44
C VAL A 356 10.31 8.82 -5.86
N SER A 357 9.16 8.31 -5.41
CA SER A 357 9.01 7.04 -4.73
C SER A 357 9.27 7.13 -3.23
N LEU A 358 9.23 5.99 -2.56
CA LEU A 358 9.40 5.86 -1.10
C LEU A 358 9.54 4.39 -0.69
N GLY A 359 9.88 4.16 0.57
CA GLY A 359 9.85 2.83 1.17
C GLY A 359 10.99 1.91 0.77
N SER A 360 11.98 2.42 0.04
CA SER A 360 13.25 1.74 -0.20
C SER A 360 14.14 1.80 1.04
N VAL A 361 15.12 0.91 1.12
CA VAL A 361 16.11 0.86 2.21
C VAL A 361 16.99 2.11 2.27
N ASP A 362 17.14 2.84 1.17
CA ASP A 362 17.85 4.12 1.05
C ASP A 362 16.92 5.32 1.27
N THR A 363 17.49 6.42 1.75
CA THR A 363 16.75 7.66 2.02
C THR A 363 16.50 8.44 0.74
N LEU A 364 15.20 8.69 0.45
CA LEU A 364 14.75 9.51 -0.68
C LEU A 364 14.10 10.79 -0.20
N ILE A 365 14.35 11.89 -0.92
CA ILE A 365 13.74 13.19 -0.67
C ILE A 365 13.14 13.75 -1.96
N GLU A 366 12.00 14.43 -1.86
CA GLU A 366 11.39 15.12 -3.01
C GLU A 366 10.75 16.45 -2.60
N HIS A 367 10.53 17.30 -3.61
CA HIS A 367 9.69 18.49 -3.51
C HIS A 367 8.33 18.22 -4.15
N PRO A 368 7.28 17.89 -3.37
CA PRO A 368 6.00 17.39 -3.92
C PRO A 368 5.35 18.35 -4.89
N ALA A 369 5.36 19.65 -4.60
CA ALA A 369 4.67 20.67 -5.42
C ALA A 369 5.19 20.72 -6.87
N SER A 370 6.48 20.46 -7.11
CA SER A 370 7.10 20.46 -8.45
C SER A 370 7.31 19.06 -9.03
N MET A 371 7.08 17.99 -8.27
CA MET A 371 7.33 16.60 -8.68
C MET A 371 6.02 15.78 -8.66
N THR A 372 5.77 15.01 -7.63
CA THR A 372 4.64 14.05 -7.59
C THR A 372 3.26 14.69 -7.62
N HIS A 373 3.12 15.92 -7.14
CA HIS A 373 1.85 16.66 -7.08
C HIS A 373 1.77 17.83 -8.07
N ALA A 374 2.71 17.92 -9.03
CA ALA A 374 2.68 18.96 -10.08
C ALA A 374 1.42 18.90 -10.96
N VAL A 375 0.79 17.73 -11.06
CA VAL A 375 -0.46 17.51 -11.80
C VAL A 375 -1.70 18.02 -11.04
N VAL A 376 -1.60 18.27 -9.74
CA VAL A 376 -2.68 18.80 -8.90
C VAL A 376 -2.71 20.32 -9.02
N PRO A 377 -3.88 20.92 -9.31
CA PRO A 377 -4.00 22.38 -9.40
C PRO A 377 -3.53 23.10 -8.12
N GLU A 378 -2.85 24.23 -8.27
CA GLU A 378 -2.26 24.99 -7.16
C GLU A 378 -3.26 25.30 -6.02
N GLY A 379 -4.47 25.74 -6.37
CA GLY A 379 -5.51 26.01 -5.38
C GLY A 379 -5.95 24.77 -4.58
N MET A 380 -5.84 23.58 -5.17
CA MET A 380 -6.10 22.31 -4.47
C MET A 380 -4.90 21.90 -3.61
N ARG A 381 -3.67 22.03 -4.13
CA ARG A 381 -2.46 21.81 -3.34
C ARG A 381 -2.44 22.66 -2.08
N SER A 382 -2.76 23.95 -2.23
CA SER A 382 -2.81 24.90 -1.10
C SER A 382 -3.84 24.50 -0.06
N ARG A 383 -5.04 24.07 -0.46
CA ARG A 383 -6.08 23.55 0.46
C ARG A 383 -5.63 22.29 1.17
N ALA A 384 -5.02 21.37 0.46
CA ALA A 384 -4.47 20.14 1.01
C ALA A 384 -3.17 20.38 1.84
N GLY A 385 -2.74 21.62 2.03
CA GLY A 385 -1.56 21.98 2.81
C GLY A 385 -0.22 21.63 2.16
N ILE A 386 -0.19 21.51 0.82
CA ILE A 386 1.02 21.24 0.04
C ILE A 386 1.56 22.60 -0.46
N SER A 387 2.50 23.15 0.32
CA SER A 387 3.14 24.44 0.01
C SER A 387 4.40 24.25 -0.86
N ASP A 388 4.85 25.37 -1.48
CA ASP A 388 6.10 25.39 -2.26
C ASP A 388 7.37 25.33 -1.37
N SER A 389 7.21 25.33 -0.05
CA SER A 389 8.30 25.11 0.92
C SER A 389 8.34 23.70 1.52
N LEU A 390 7.42 22.84 1.10
CA LEU A 390 7.28 21.48 1.62
C LEU A 390 8.27 20.51 0.94
N LEU A 391 9.00 19.78 1.74
CA LEU A 391 9.82 18.64 1.34
C LEU A 391 9.27 17.38 1.99
N ARG A 392 9.25 16.25 1.26
CA ARG A 392 8.89 14.94 1.78
C ARG A 392 10.11 14.03 1.80
N VAL A 393 10.33 13.33 2.91
CA VAL A 393 11.42 12.37 3.08
C VAL A 393 10.84 10.98 3.31
N SER A 394 11.30 10.02 2.52
CA SER A 394 11.22 8.60 2.81
C SER A 394 12.51 8.19 3.49
N VAL A 395 12.47 8.08 4.80
CA VAL A 395 13.66 7.81 5.61
C VAL A 395 14.05 6.34 5.46
N GLY A 396 15.29 6.09 5.08
CA GLY A 396 15.83 4.75 4.88
C GLY A 396 16.27 4.05 6.17
N VAL A 397 17.03 2.98 6.00
CA VAL A 397 17.53 2.14 7.11
C VAL A 397 19.02 2.34 7.37
N GLU A 398 19.64 3.35 6.76
CA GLU A 398 21.02 3.75 6.96
C GLU A 398 21.29 4.13 8.44
N ASP A 399 22.54 4.34 8.78
CA ASP A 399 22.88 4.91 10.07
C ASP A 399 22.30 6.33 10.18
N ILE A 400 21.47 6.55 11.19
CA ILE A 400 20.71 7.80 11.32
C ILE A 400 21.60 9.05 11.39
N GLN A 401 22.81 8.94 11.96
CA GLN A 401 23.70 10.07 12.04
C GLN A 401 24.15 10.53 10.65
N ASP A 402 24.37 9.62 9.72
CA ASP A 402 24.75 9.97 8.35
C ASP A 402 23.63 10.72 7.61
N ILE A 403 22.36 10.30 7.83
CA ILE A 403 21.18 11.00 7.28
C ILE A 403 21.07 12.42 7.88
N VAL A 404 21.23 12.54 9.19
CA VAL A 404 21.18 13.83 9.91
C VAL A 404 22.30 14.75 9.42
N ASP A 405 23.53 14.25 9.30
CA ASP A 405 24.68 15.03 8.86
C ASP A 405 24.53 15.52 7.41
N ASP A 406 23.91 14.72 6.56
CA ASP A 406 23.63 15.10 5.17
C ASP A 406 22.56 16.21 5.07
N LEU A 407 21.45 16.07 5.82
CA LEU A 407 20.42 17.12 5.88
C LEU A 407 20.95 18.39 6.57
N GLU A 408 21.73 18.29 7.63
CA GLU A 408 22.38 19.43 8.28
C GLU A 408 23.27 20.19 7.29
N ARG A 409 24.05 19.48 6.46
CA ARG A 409 24.85 20.11 5.39
C ARG A 409 23.99 20.91 4.43
N GLY A 410 22.90 20.34 3.97
CA GLY A 410 21.94 21.05 3.10
C GLY A 410 21.31 22.25 3.78
N LEU A 411 20.95 22.11 5.07
CA LEU A 411 20.41 23.20 5.87
C LEU A 411 21.43 24.33 6.09
N GLN A 412 22.70 24.01 6.31
CA GLN A 412 23.73 25.02 6.49
C GLN A 412 23.97 25.86 5.22
N ALA A 413 23.70 25.31 4.03
CA ALA A 413 23.86 26.03 2.76
C ALA A 413 22.77 27.09 2.50
N ILE A 414 21.59 27.00 3.16
CA ILE A 414 20.53 28.01 3.10
C ILE A 414 20.93 29.23 3.93
#